data_7d52062453502fff1c1832d8be6158ae
#
_entry.id   7d52062453502fff1c1832d8be6158ae
#
_cell.length_a   1.000
_cell.length_b   1.000
_cell.length_c   1.000
_cell.angle_alpha   90.00
_cell.angle_beta   90.00
_cell.angle_gamma   90.00
#
_symmetry.space_group_name_H-M   'P 1'
#
loop_
_entity.id
_entity.type
_entity.pdbx_description
1 polymer ?
#
loop_
_entity_poly.entity_id
_entity_poly.type
_entity_poly.pdbx_seq_one_letter_code
_entity_poly.pdbx_strand_id
1 'polypeptide(L)'
;IVIRPSSSVEDELYEEWVADRAKLVDEYSNGRLGYIHIKGMDKPSFERFERELMASGYGKEGIVIDVRYNGGGWTTDYLMAVLSVRQHAYTIPRGAASSLEDNQKFKDFYPYSERLPLAAWTKPSIALCNESSYSNAEIFSHAYKTLGIGTLVGQPTFGAVISTGGSSLLNGAFIRLPFRAWYVKSTGENMENGPAVPDILVENHPASRARNEDAQLKVATETLLKQIDNKQ
;
A
#
# COMPACT_ATOMS: atom_id res chain seq x y z
N ILE A 1 -14.06 -15.93 -33.00
CA ILE A 1 -14.04 -15.25 -31.68
C ILE A 1 -15.17 -15.88 -30.87
N VAL A 2 -14.83 -16.45 -29.71
CA VAL A 2 -15.82 -16.98 -28.77
C VAL A 2 -16.11 -15.86 -27.76
N ILE A 3 -17.34 -15.35 -27.75
CA ILE A 3 -17.79 -14.35 -26.78
C ILE A 3 -18.54 -15.10 -25.67
N ARG A 4 -18.12 -14.92 -24.43
CA ARG A 4 -18.81 -15.43 -23.24
C ARG A 4 -19.55 -14.26 -22.60
N PRO A 5 -20.90 -14.33 -22.46
CA PRO A 5 -21.65 -13.31 -21.72
C PRO A 5 -21.16 -13.25 -20.26
N SER A 6 -21.00 -12.04 -19.72
CA SER A 6 -20.73 -11.81 -18.31
C SER A 6 -21.88 -11.00 -17.72
N SER A 7 -22.23 -11.26 -16.46
CA SER A 7 -23.22 -10.48 -15.71
C SER A 7 -22.61 -9.22 -15.07
N SER A 8 -21.29 -9.15 -14.96
CA SER A 8 -20.53 -7.99 -14.46
C SER A 8 -19.18 -7.95 -15.15
N VAL A 9 -18.65 -6.75 -15.33
CA VAL A 9 -17.29 -6.45 -15.84
C VAL A 9 -16.47 -5.68 -14.81
N GLU A 10 -16.91 -5.66 -13.56
CA GLU A 10 -16.27 -4.85 -12.49
C GLU A 10 -14.85 -5.30 -12.20
N ASP A 11 -14.60 -6.60 -12.18
CA ASP A 11 -13.26 -7.13 -11.92
C ASP A 11 -12.31 -6.84 -13.08
N GLU A 12 -12.78 -6.97 -14.33
CA GLU A 12 -12.00 -6.64 -15.52
C GLU A 12 -11.66 -5.14 -15.57
N LEU A 13 -12.61 -4.27 -15.27
CA LEU A 13 -12.38 -2.81 -15.19
C LEU A 13 -11.46 -2.44 -14.05
N TYR A 14 -11.51 -3.15 -12.94
CA TYR A 14 -10.59 -2.97 -11.84
C TYR A 14 -9.16 -3.37 -12.25
N GLU A 15 -8.97 -4.54 -12.86
CA GLU A 15 -7.65 -4.98 -13.31
C GLU A 15 -7.06 -4.05 -14.39
N GLU A 16 -7.88 -3.56 -15.31
CA GLU A 16 -7.47 -2.54 -16.29
C GLU A 16 -7.01 -1.26 -15.59
N TRP A 17 -7.78 -0.78 -14.61
CA TRP A 17 -7.42 0.42 -13.85
C TRP A 17 -6.10 0.23 -13.09
N VAL A 18 -5.89 -0.93 -12.45
CA VAL A 18 -4.62 -1.24 -11.76
C VAL A 18 -3.45 -1.27 -12.74
N ALA A 19 -3.63 -1.90 -13.89
CA ALA A 19 -2.61 -1.96 -14.94
C ALA A 19 -2.24 -0.56 -15.48
N ASP A 20 -3.23 0.31 -15.68
CA ASP A 20 -3.01 1.69 -16.10
C ASP A 20 -2.21 2.49 -15.05
N ARG A 21 -2.53 2.31 -13.76
CA ARG A 21 -1.78 2.97 -12.67
C ARG A 21 -0.34 2.46 -12.59
N ALA A 22 -0.14 1.16 -12.72
CA ALA A 22 1.21 0.57 -12.76
C ALA A 22 2.02 1.12 -13.94
N LYS A 23 1.41 1.25 -15.12
CA LYS A 23 2.04 1.86 -16.30
C LYS A 23 2.41 3.31 -16.08
N LEU A 24 1.53 4.11 -15.47
CA LEU A 24 1.84 5.51 -15.14
C LEU A 24 3.02 5.62 -14.16
N VAL A 25 3.10 4.76 -13.15
CA VAL A 25 4.25 4.74 -12.22
C VAL A 25 5.54 4.39 -12.96
N ASP A 26 5.49 3.40 -13.83
CA ASP A 26 6.65 3.01 -14.65
C ASP A 26 7.12 4.18 -15.54
N GLU A 27 6.18 4.86 -16.22
CA GLU A 27 6.45 6.05 -17.04
C GLU A 27 7.02 7.21 -16.22
N TYR A 28 6.40 7.58 -15.09
CA TYR A 28 6.84 8.69 -14.24
C TYR A 28 8.18 8.42 -13.55
N SER A 29 8.51 7.15 -13.30
CA SER A 29 9.75 6.75 -12.64
C SER A 29 10.86 6.29 -13.57
N ASN A 30 10.63 6.27 -14.89
CA ASN A 30 11.53 5.65 -15.87
C ASN A 30 11.88 4.21 -15.47
N GLY A 31 10.90 3.45 -15.05
CA GLY A 31 11.06 2.05 -14.67
C GLY A 31 11.68 1.79 -13.29
N ARG A 32 11.98 2.81 -12.50
CA ARG A 32 12.69 2.68 -11.21
C ARG A 32 11.80 2.21 -10.07
N LEU A 33 10.49 2.45 -10.13
CA LEU A 33 9.54 2.13 -9.05
C LEU A 33 8.55 1.05 -9.47
N GLY A 34 8.12 0.25 -8.48
CA GLY A 34 6.99 -0.65 -8.59
C GLY A 34 5.68 -0.02 -8.10
N TYR A 35 4.56 -0.65 -8.41
CA TYR A 35 3.22 -0.23 -7.98
C TYR A 35 2.39 -1.43 -7.53
N ILE A 36 1.67 -1.26 -6.43
CA ILE A 36 0.69 -2.23 -5.93
C ILE A 36 -0.56 -1.48 -5.48
N HIS A 37 -1.73 -1.96 -5.91
CA HIS A 37 -3.01 -1.56 -5.34
C HIS A 37 -3.56 -2.65 -4.42
N ILE A 38 -3.95 -2.29 -3.20
CA ILE A 38 -4.58 -3.18 -2.24
C ILE A 38 -6.09 -2.98 -2.30
N LYS A 39 -6.82 -3.88 -2.97
CA LYS A 39 -8.26 -3.77 -3.24
C LYS A 39 -9.11 -3.76 -1.97
N GLY A 40 -8.75 -4.58 -1.00
CA GLY A 40 -9.43 -4.70 0.28
C GLY A 40 -8.47 -5.14 1.38
N MET A 41 -8.88 -5.05 2.64
CA MET A 41 -8.11 -5.52 3.78
C MET A 41 -8.57 -6.92 4.19
N ASP A 42 -8.51 -7.87 3.25
CA ASP A 42 -8.88 -9.27 3.41
C ASP A 42 -7.73 -10.22 3.04
N LYS A 43 -7.92 -11.51 3.29
CA LYS A 43 -6.88 -12.50 3.03
C LYS A 43 -6.51 -12.61 1.55
N PRO A 44 -7.45 -12.67 0.58
CA PRO A 44 -7.10 -12.69 -0.84
C PRO A 44 -6.29 -11.48 -1.28
N SER A 45 -6.63 -10.29 -0.82
CA SER A 45 -5.90 -9.05 -1.11
C SER A 45 -4.51 -9.05 -0.48
N PHE A 46 -4.34 -9.62 0.73
CA PHE A 46 -3.04 -9.76 1.36
C PHE A 46 -2.14 -10.76 0.60
N GLU A 47 -2.67 -11.92 0.20
CA GLU A 47 -1.93 -12.91 -0.60
C GLU A 47 -1.54 -12.34 -1.98
N ARG A 48 -2.40 -11.51 -2.56
CA ARG A 48 -2.07 -10.76 -3.77
C ARG A 48 -0.94 -9.76 -3.51
N PHE A 49 -1.04 -8.98 -2.43
CA PHE A 49 0.00 -8.03 -2.03
C PHE A 49 1.36 -8.70 -1.87
N GLU A 50 1.47 -9.83 -1.16
CA GLU A 50 2.74 -10.55 -0.99
C GLU A 50 3.34 -10.99 -2.34
N ARG A 51 2.51 -11.53 -3.22
CA ARG A 51 2.94 -11.95 -4.55
C ARG A 51 3.38 -10.76 -5.41
N GLU A 52 2.61 -9.70 -5.44
CA GLU A 52 2.90 -8.50 -6.23
C GLU A 52 4.05 -7.69 -5.66
N LEU A 53 4.26 -7.70 -4.35
CA LEU A 53 5.41 -7.07 -3.72
C LEU A 53 6.73 -7.59 -4.31
N MET A 54 6.81 -8.88 -4.52
CA MET A 54 7.97 -9.50 -5.14
C MET A 54 7.98 -9.30 -6.66
N ALA A 55 6.83 -9.44 -7.34
CA ALA A 55 6.74 -9.31 -8.79
C ALA A 55 6.98 -7.87 -9.28
N SER A 56 6.28 -6.89 -8.69
CA SER A 56 6.40 -5.48 -9.04
C SER A 56 7.63 -4.81 -8.43
N GLY A 57 8.11 -5.33 -7.30
CA GLY A 57 9.27 -4.77 -6.58
C GLY A 57 10.62 -5.34 -7.03
N TYR A 58 10.64 -6.47 -7.73
CA TYR A 58 11.89 -7.08 -8.15
C TYR A 58 12.70 -6.15 -9.07
N GLY A 59 13.96 -5.91 -8.72
CA GLY A 59 14.84 -5.01 -9.47
C GLY A 59 14.50 -3.52 -9.35
N LYS A 60 13.42 -3.14 -8.64
CA LYS A 60 13.04 -1.74 -8.42
C LYS A 60 13.74 -1.14 -7.20
N GLU A 61 13.86 0.18 -7.18
CA GLU A 61 14.49 0.93 -6.09
C GLU A 61 13.52 1.26 -4.96
N GLY A 62 12.21 1.25 -5.23
CA GLY A 62 11.14 1.50 -4.27
C GLY A 62 9.79 1.08 -4.82
N ILE A 63 8.73 1.27 -4.01
CA ILE A 63 7.38 0.86 -4.38
C ILE A 63 6.33 1.88 -3.94
N VAL A 64 5.34 2.09 -4.81
CA VAL A 64 4.12 2.85 -4.51
C VAL A 64 3.03 1.88 -4.08
N ILE A 65 2.48 2.07 -2.87
CA ILE A 65 1.42 1.25 -2.28
C ILE A 65 0.14 2.08 -2.26
N ASP A 66 -0.89 1.64 -2.95
CA ASP A 66 -2.13 2.38 -3.14
C ASP A 66 -3.27 1.70 -2.38
N VAL A 67 -3.85 2.40 -1.40
CA VAL A 67 -5.04 1.97 -0.66
C VAL A 67 -6.25 2.87 -0.93
N ARG A 68 -6.21 3.65 -1.99
CA ARG A 68 -7.38 4.43 -2.44
C ARG A 68 -8.52 3.49 -2.82
N TYR A 69 -9.74 3.87 -2.48
CA TYR A 69 -10.95 3.08 -2.74
C TYR A 69 -11.01 1.73 -2.01
N ASN A 70 -10.15 1.50 -1.04
CA ASN A 70 -10.14 0.28 -0.23
C ASN A 70 -11.20 0.37 0.88
N GLY A 71 -12.18 -0.51 0.85
CA GLY A 71 -13.32 -0.54 1.77
C GLY A 71 -13.03 -1.10 3.17
N GLY A 72 -11.76 -1.40 3.49
CA GLY A 72 -11.36 -1.92 4.80
C GLY A 72 -11.41 -3.44 4.92
N GLY A 73 -11.43 -3.92 6.15
CA GLY A 73 -11.33 -5.32 6.53
C GLY A 73 -10.56 -5.50 7.84
N TRP A 74 -9.44 -6.30 7.82
CA TRP A 74 -8.74 -6.65 9.07
C TRP A 74 -7.23 -6.94 8.92
N THR A 75 -6.63 -6.79 7.73
CA THR A 75 -5.26 -7.27 7.45
C THR A 75 -4.16 -6.22 7.62
N THR A 76 -4.44 -5.04 8.14
CA THR A 76 -3.41 -3.99 8.33
C THR A 76 -2.19 -4.49 9.08
N ASP A 77 -2.35 -5.25 10.17
CA ASP A 77 -1.21 -5.70 10.98
C ASP A 77 -0.30 -6.66 10.21
N TYR A 78 -0.86 -7.49 9.31
CA TYR A 78 -0.04 -8.32 8.42
C TYR A 78 0.75 -7.49 7.42
N LEU A 79 0.13 -6.47 6.82
CA LEU A 79 0.80 -5.53 5.92
C LEU A 79 1.93 -4.79 6.65
N MET A 80 1.67 -4.33 7.88
CA MET A 80 2.68 -3.66 8.70
C MET A 80 3.84 -4.59 9.05
N ALA A 81 3.58 -5.87 9.35
CA ALA A 81 4.63 -6.85 9.63
C ALA A 81 5.58 -7.04 8.44
N VAL A 82 5.06 -6.95 7.20
CA VAL A 82 5.87 -7.02 5.97
C VAL A 82 6.64 -5.71 5.71
N LEU A 83 6.00 -4.56 5.92
CA LEU A 83 6.51 -3.24 5.55
C LEU A 83 7.42 -2.59 6.60
N SER A 84 7.33 -3.01 7.87
CA SER A 84 8.13 -2.44 8.97
C SER A 84 9.44 -3.18 9.24
N VAL A 85 9.75 -4.21 8.47
CA VAL A 85 11.01 -4.93 8.59
C VAL A 85 12.17 -4.01 8.23
N ARG A 86 13.19 -3.99 9.10
CA ARG A 86 14.41 -3.22 8.85
C ARG A 86 15.56 -4.15 8.56
N GLN A 87 16.27 -3.86 7.49
CA GLN A 87 17.49 -4.58 7.17
C GLN A 87 18.55 -4.33 8.27
N HIS A 88 19.06 -5.40 8.86
CA HIS A 88 20.11 -5.33 9.89
C HIS A 88 21.42 -5.99 9.44
N ALA A 89 21.39 -6.70 8.32
CA ALA A 89 22.53 -7.41 7.74
C ALA A 89 22.32 -7.56 6.22
N TYR A 90 23.35 -7.99 5.54
CA TYR A 90 23.27 -8.37 4.12
C TYR A 90 24.06 -9.66 3.89
N THR A 91 23.77 -10.32 2.78
CA THR A 91 24.44 -11.57 2.41
C THR A 91 25.29 -11.37 1.18
N ILE A 92 26.36 -12.14 1.11
CA ILE A 92 27.30 -12.13 0.00
C ILE A 92 27.45 -13.58 -0.49
N PRO A 93 27.25 -13.87 -1.78
CA PRO A 93 27.55 -15.20 -2.32
C PRO A 93 29.01 -15.56 -2.09
N ARG A 94 29.29 -16.82 -1.78
CA ARG A 94 30.66 -17.30 -1.56
C ARG A 94 31.54 -17.00 -2.77
N GLY A 95 32.65 -16.32 -2.55
CA GLY A 95 33.59 -15.95 -3.61
C GLY A 95 33.19 -14.74 -4.46
N ALA A 96 32.07 -14.07 -4.17
CA ALA A 96 31.63 -12.90 -4.91
C ALA A 96 32.39 -11.60 -4.49
N ALA A 97 33.06 -11.63 -3.34
CA ALA A 97 33.86 -10.51 -2.87
C ALA A 97 35.17 -11.02 -2.28
N SER A 98 36.26 -10.34 -2.57
CA SER A 98 37.63 -10.67 -2.13
C SER A 98 38.17 -9.67 -1.10
N SER A 99 37.49 -8.54 -0.93
CA SER A 99 37.87 -7.48 0.00
C SER A 99 36.68 -6.90 0.73
N LEU A 100 36.92 -6.13 1.79
CA LEU A 100 35.88 -5.42 2.53
C LEU A 100 35.20 -4.35 1.66
N GLU A 101 35.93 -3.72 0.76
CA GLU A 101 35.41 -2.74 -0.19
C GLU A 101 34.47 -3.41 -1.21
N ASP A 102 34.85 -4.59 -1.71
CA ASP A 102 33.96 -5.36 -2.59
C ASP A 102 32.69 -5.82 -1.88
N ASN A 103 32.77 -6.11 -0.57
CA ASN A 103 31.60 -6.47 0.24
C ASN A 103 30.53 -5.36 0.24
N GLN A 104 30.94 -4.08 0.25
CA GLN A 104 30.01 -2.95 0.28
C GLN A 104 29.08 -2.87 -0.95
N LYS A 105 29.45 -3.49 -2.06
CA LYS A 105 28.60 -3.61 -3.25
C LYS A 105 27.32 -4.40 -2.99
N PHE A 106 27.31 -5.23 -1.97
CA PHE A 106 26.20 -6.10 -1.60
C PHE A 106 25.36 -5.56 -0.44
N LYS A 107 25.66 -4.37 0.11
CA LYS A 107 25.02 -3.82 1.32
C LYS A 107 23.49 -3.76 1.26
N ASP A 108 22.92 -3.67 0.06
CA ASP A 108 21.47 -3.62 -0.15
C ASP A 108 20.86 -5.00 -0.44
N PHE A 109 21.67 -6.06 -0.49
CA PHE A 109 21.19 -7.41 -0.75
C PHE A 109 20.66 -8.06 0.54
N TYR A 110 19.35 -8.17 0.63
CA TYR A 110 18.65 -8.77 1.75
C TYR A 110 17.89 -10.02 1.27
N PRO A 111 18.05 -11.18 1.94
CA PRO A 111 17.50 -12.45 1.45
C PRO A 111 16.00 -12.57 1.73
N TYR A 112 15.17 -11.86 0.97
CA TYR A 112 13.72 -11.83 1.17
C TYR A 112 13.07 -13.22 1.12
N SER A 113 13.44 -14.04 0.14
CA SER A 113 12.85 -15.36 -0.10
C SER A 113 13.21 -16.39 0.96
N GLU A 114 14.23 -16.15 1.75
CA GLU A 114 14.66 -17.04 2.83
C GLU A 114 13.97 -16.75 4.16
N ARG A 115 13.14 -15.72 4.21
CA ARG A 115 12.49 -15.20 5.40
C ARG A 115 11.02 -15.57 5.45
N LEU A 116 10.73 -16.86 5.55
CA LEU A 116 9.37 -17.37 5.70
C LEU A 116 8.85 -17.18 7.14
N PRO A 117 7.48 -17.10 7.31
CA PRO A 117 6.46 -17.29 6.29
C PRO A 117 6.08 -16.02 5.50
N LEU A 118 6.46 -14.83 5.95
CA LEU A 118 6.06 -13.57 5.35
C LEU A 118 7.18 -12.97 4.51
N ALA A 119 6.81 -12.36 3.38
CA ALA A 119 7.70 -11.48 2.66
C ALA A 119 8.17 -10.32 3.57
N ALA A 120 9.29 -9.70 3.23
CA ALA A 120 9.77 -8.50 3.90
C ALA A 120 10.16 -7.46 2.86
N TRP A 121 9.72 -6.22 3.05
CA TRP A 121 10.09 -5.11 2.20
C TRP A 121 10.97 -4.15 2.97
N THR A 122 12.23 -3.99 2.56
CA THR A 122 13.23 -3.16 3.24
C THR A 122 13.66 -1.94 2.43
N LYS A 123 13.18 -1.82 1.20
CA LYS A 123 13.43 -0.67 0.33
C LYS A 123 12.42 0.46 0.61
N PRO A 124 12.70 1.70 0.15
CA PRO A 124 11.76 2.81 0.29
C PRO A 124 10.38 2.49 -0.28
N SER A 125 9.35 3.01 0.37
CA SER A 125 7.98 2.95 -0.11
C SER A 125 7.27 4.28 0.14
N ILE A 126 6.20 4.53 -0.59
CA ILE A 126 5.27 5.64 -0.42
C ILE A 126 3.85 5.11 -0.52
N ALA A 127 2.93 5.64 0.27
CA ALA A 127 1.54 5.19 0.25
C ALA A 127 0.59 6.26 -0.27
N LEU A 128 -0.49 5.81 -0.93
CA LEU A 128 -1.60 6.64 -1.40
C LEU A 128 -2.88 6.29 -0.66
N CYS A 129 -3.62 7.30 -0.21
CA CYS A 129 -4.97 7.17 0.30
C CYS A 129 -5.89 8.27 -0.25
N ASN A 130 -7.20 8.07 -0.12
CA ASN A 130 -8.20 9.07 -0.47
C ASN A 130 -9.42 8.98 0.45
N GLU A 131 -10.40 9.84 0.22
CA GLU A 131 -11.66 9.94 0.96
C GLU A 131 -12.52 8.66 0.92
N SER A 132 -12.20 7.74 0.04
CA SER A 132 -12.83 6.40 -0.05
C SER A 132 -11.99 5.28 0.59
N SER A 133 -10.82 5.59 1.13
CA SER A 133 -10.09 4.68 2.01
C SER A 133 -10.82 4.59 3.34
N TYR A 134 -11.39 3.42 3.66
CA TYR A 134 -12.36 3.27 4.73
C TYR A 134 -11.92 2.21 5.76
N SER A 135 -12.25 2.43 7.03
CA SER A 135 -12.11 1.42 8.10
C SER A 135 -10.67 0.91 8.26
N ASN A 136 -10.40 -0.36 8.01
CA ASN A 136 -9.05 -0.94 8.15
C ASN A 136 -8.01 -0.32 7.17
N ALA A 137 -8.44 0.27 6.04
CA ALA A 137 -7.56 1.04 5.17
C ALA A 137 -7.14 2.37 5.79
N GLU A 138 -7.99 2.95 6.65
CA GLU A 138 -7.63 4.13 7.45
C GLU A 138 -6.63 3.75 8.55
N ILE A 139 -6.84 2.59 9.21
CA ILE A 139 -5.87 2.05 10.18
C ILE A 139 -4.52 1.83 9.51
N PHE A 140 -4.49 1.30 8.28
CA PHE A 140 -3.27 1.20 7.48
C PHE A 140 -2.61 2.56 7.29
N SER A 141 -3.35 3.57 6.87
CA SER A 141 -2.85 4.92 6.61
C SER A 141 -2.30 5.58 7.87
N HIS A 142 -3.00 5.45 9.01
CA HIS A 142 -2.51 5.87 10.32
C HIS A 142 -1.23 5.14 10.73
N ALA A 143 -1.21 3.82 10.63
CA ALA A 143 -0.06 3.00 11.00
C ALA A 143 1.16 3.31 10.13
N TYR A 144 0.97 3.47 8.83
CA TYR A 144 2.02 3.79 7.89
C TYR A 144 2.79 5.06 8.26
N LYS A 145 2.05 6.12 8.65
CA LYS A 145 2.62 7.37 9.16
C LYS A 145 3.24 7.19 10.55
N THR A 146 2.47 6.67 11.50
CA THR A 146 2.85 6.59 12.92
C THR A 146 4.10 5.74 13.13
N LEU A 147 4.28 4.68 12.35
CA LEU A 147 5.45 3.83 12.37
C LEU A 147 6.62 4.39 11.54
N GLY A 148 6.43 5.50 10.83
CA GLY A 148 7.47 6.10 10.00
C GLY A 148 7.93 5.19 8.85
N ILE A 149 7.00 4.43 8.25
CA ILE A 149 7.33 3.51 7.15
C ILE A 149 7.66 4.30 5.89
N GLY A 150 6.89 5.34 5.60
CA GLY A 150 7.12 6.23 4.46
C GLY A 150 6.15 7.41 4.47
N THR A 151 6.17 8.20 3.41
CA THR A 151 5.27 9.34 3.22
C THR A 151 3.90 8.88 2.75
N LEU A 152 2.85 9.47 3.29
CA LEU A 152 1.47 9.27 2.86
C LEU A 152 1.03 10.44 1.98
N VAL A 153 0.46 10.16 0.81
CA VAL A 153 0.05 11.15 -0.20
C VAL A 153 -1.43 10.96 -0.55
N GLY A 154 -2.13 12.04 -0.85
CA GLY A 154 -3.50 11.98 -1.36
C GLY A 154 -4.48 12.88 -0.64
N GLN A 155 -5.65 12.38 -0.30
CA GLN A 155 -6.69 13.07 0.46
C GLN A 155 -6.90 12.40 1.82
N PRO A 156 -7.41 13.13 2.83
CA PRO A 156 -7.81 12.53 4.09
C PRO A 156 -8.74 11.35 3.88
N THR A 157 -8.57 10.31 4.66
CA THR A 157 -9.40 9.10 4.59
C THR A 157 -10.83 9.37 5.05
N PHE A 158 -11.70 8.37 5.01
CA PHE A 158 -13.12 8.53 5.28
C PHE A 158 -13.44 9.04 6.71
N GLY A 159 -12.70 8.58 7.72
CA GLY A 159 -12.91 8.97 9.12
C GLY A 159 -13.91 8.10 9.88
N ALA A 160 -14.05 6.83 9.51
CA ALA A 160 -14.95 5.88 10.17
C ALA A 160 -14.22 4.59 10.55
N VAL A 161 -13.60 4.63 11.72
CA VAL A 161 -12.74 3.56 12.24
C VAL A 161 -13.27 3.04 13.58
N ILE A 162 -14.39 2.34 13.52
CA ILE A 162 -14.92 1.61 14.67
C ILE A 162 -15.18 0.15 14.30
N SER A 163 -14.72 -0.78 15.10
CA SER A 163 -15.03 -2.20 14.87
C SER A 163 -16.50 -2.46 15.16
N THR A 164 -17.20 -3.07 14.22
CA THR A 164 -18.63 -3.36 14.32
C THR A 164 -18.89 -4.84 14.23
N GLY A 165 -19.75 -5.35 15.08
CA GLY A 165 -20.46 -6.61 14.92
C GLY A 165 -21.85 -6.37 14.36
N GLY A 166 -22.73 -7.35 14.52
CA GLY A 166 -24.13 -7.19 14.14
C GLY A 166 -25.00 -8.35 14.59
N SER A 167 -26.29 -8.09 14.54
CA SER A 167 -27.30 -9.08 14.86
C SER A 167 -28.49 -8.96 13.91
N SER A 168 -29.03 -10.10 13.50
CA SER A 168 -30.28 -10.14 12.73
C SER A 168 -31.48 -9.99 13.65
N LEU A 169 -32.41 -9.16 13.25
CA LEU A 169 -33.70 -8.99 13.93
C LEU A 169 -34.73 -10.02 13.44
N LEU A 170 -35.80 -10.20 14.21
CA LEU A 170 -36.89 -11.16 13.91
C LEU A 170 -37.56 -10.89 12.55
N ASN A 171 -37.56 -9.66 12.10
CA ASN A 171 -38.11 -9.24 10.80
C ASN A 171 -37.14 -9.39 9.61
N GLY A 172 -35.95 -9.99 9.84
CA GLY A 172 -34.93 -10.16 8.83
C GLY A 172 -34.02 -8.93 8.61
N ALA A 173 -34.26 -7.81 9.28
CA ALA A 173 -33.35 -6.67 9.24
C ALA A 173 -32.06 -6.98 10.00
N PHE A 174 -30.97 -6.33 9.62
CA PHE A 174 -29.66 -6.47 10.25
C PHE A 174 -29.26 -5.16 10.94
N ILE A 175 -28.87 -5.26 12.20
CA ILE A 175 -28.35 -4.13 12.99
C ILE A 175 -26.83 -4.27 13.10
N ARG A 176 -26.11 -3.23 12.75
CA ARG A 176 -24.66 -3.11 13.04
C ARG A 176 -24.48 -2.42 14.38
N LEU A 177 -23.65 -3.02 15.23
CA LEU A 177 -23.39 -2.55 16.58
C LEU A 177 -21.89 -2.31 16.75
N PRO A 178 -21.44 -1.11 17.14
CA PRO A 178 -20.05 -0.85 17.46
C PRO A 178 -19.68 -1.57 18.77
N PHE A 179 -18.48 -2.16 18.82
CA PHE A 179 -18.00 -2.84 20.01
C PHE A 179 -16.56 -2.54 20.40
N ARG A 180 -15.76 -1.91 19.52
CA ARG A 180 -14.37 -1.58 19.80
C ARG A 180 -13.98 -0.32 19.05
N ALA A 181 -13.45 0.67 19.78
CA ALA A 181 -12.85 1.86 19.23
C ALA A 181 -11.33 1.69 19.06
N TRP A 182 -10.75 2.45 18.15
CA TRP A 182 -9.32 2.52 17.87
C TRP A 182 -8.79 3.90 18.23
N TYR A 183 -7.60 3.92 18.83
CA TYR A 183 -6.94 5.16 19.25
C TYR A 183 -5.50 5.18 18.75
N VAL A 184 -5.03 6.34 18.29
CA VAL A 184 -3.62 6.54 17.94
C VAL A 184 -2.78 6.48 19.20
N LYS A 185 -1.88 5.51 19.32
CA LYS A 185 -1.13 5.27 20.55
C LYS A 185 -0.29 6.46 21.03
N SER A 186 0.29 7.22 20.10
CA SER A 186 1.17 8.34 20.41
C SER A 186 0.43 9.60 20.88
N THR A 187 -0.81 9.83 20.41
CA THR A 187 -1.58 11.04 20.69
C THR A 187 -2.80 10.79 21.58
N GLY A 188 -3.30 9.54 21.64
CA GLY A 188 -4.55 9.17 22.31
C GLY A 188 -5.80 9.62 21.53
N GLU A 189 -5.66 10.12 20.32
CA GLU A 189 -6.80 10.54 19.49
C GLU A 189 -7.61 9.34 19.01
N ASN A 190 -8.93 9.50 19.05
CA ASN A 190 -9.85 8.52 18.50
C ASN A 190 -9.80 8.56 16.97
N MET A 191 -9.65 7.40 16.34
CA MET A 191 -9.67 7.30 14.87
C MET A 191 -11.09 7.43 14.29
N GLU A 192 -12.15 7.26 15.10
CA GLU A 192 -13.53 7.54 14.68
C GLU A 192 -13.74 9.05 14.59
N ASN A 193 -14.21 9.54 13.46
CA ASN A 193 -14.26 10.96 13.08
C ASN A 193 -12.87 11.63 13.03
N GLY A 194 -11.80 10.83 13.03
CA GLY A 194 -10.40 11.25 12.92
C GLY A 194 -9.74 10.62 11.69
N PRO A 195 -9.98 11.15 10.48
CA PRO A 195 -9.38 10.61 9.28
C PRO A 195 -7.85 10.65 9.33
N ALA A 196 -7.21 9.68 8.69
CA ALA A 196 -5.77 9.77 8.46
C ALA A 196 -5.50 10.89 7.45
N VAL A 197 -4.78 11.92 7.89
CA VAL A 197 -4.43 13.05 7.04
C VAL A 197 -3.08 12.78 6.37
N PRO A 198 -3.00 12.81 5.02
CA PRO A 198 -1.75 12.65 4.30
C PRO A 198 -0.69 13.69 4.69
N ASP A 199 0.58 13.31 4.52
CA ASP A 199 1.71 14.24 4.68
C ASP A 199 1.76 15.23 3.51
N ILE A 200 1.31 14.80 2.33
CA ILE A 200 1.21 15.63 1.12
C ILE A 200 -0.23 15.54 0.61
N LEU A 201 -0.95 16.65 0.74
CA LEU A 201 -2.31 16.77 0.24
C LEU A 201 -2.32 17.02 -1.27
N VAL A 202 -2.97 16.14 -2.01
CA VAL A 202 -3.13 16.25 -3.46
C VAL A 202 -4.53 15.83 -3.85
N GLU A 203 -5.21 16.65 -4.63
CA GLU A 203 -6.53 16.34 -5.17
C GLU A 203 -6.43 15.94 -6.65
N ASN A 204 -7.16 14.90 -7.04
CA ASN A 204 -7.36 14.58 -8.46
C ASN A 204 -8.55 15.37 -9.01
N HIS A 205 -8.37 16.03 -10.14
CA HIS A 205 -9.48 16.70 -10.81
C HIS A 205 -10.55 15.66 -11.23
N PRO A 206 -11.85 15.93 -11.07
CA PRO A 206 -12.93 14.96 -11.38
C PRO A 206 -12.83 14.32 -12.77
N ALA A 207 -12.36 15.07 -13.77
CA ALA A 207 -12.18 14.56 -15.13
C ALA A 207 -10.84 13.85 -15.39
N SER A 208 -9.95 13.72 -14.40
CA SER A 208 -8.61 13.14 -14.58
C SER A 208 -8.67 11.70 -15.09
N ARG A 209 -9.61 10.91 -14.57
CA ARG A 209 -9.78 9.51 -14.98
C ARG A 209 -10.07 9.38 -16.48
N ALA A 210 -10.92 10.24 -17.02
CA ALA A 210 -11.26 10.22 -18.45
C ALA A 210 -10.07 10.60 -19.35
N ARG A 211 -9.07 11.30 -18.80
CA ARG A 211 -7.84 11.70 -19.50
C ARG A 211 -6.64 10.81 -19.17
N ASN A 212 -6.86 9.74 -18.41
CA ASN A 212 -5.81 8.89 -17.87
C ASN A 212 -4.73 9.67 -17.10
N GLU A 213 -5.14 10.71 -16.37
CA GLU A 213 -4.29 11.53 -15.50
C GLU A 213 -4.49 11.10 -14.05
N ASP A 214 -3.43 11.17 -13.25
CA ASP A 214 -3.49 10.90 -11.80
C ASP A 214 -2.44 11.76 -11.08
N ALA A 215 -2.88 12.93 -10.62
CA ALA A 215 -2.00 13.88 -9.93
C ALA A 215 -1.47 13.32 -8.61
N GLN A 216 -2.28 12.57 -7.86
CA GLN A 216 -1.87 11.92 -6.61
C GLN A 216 -0.75 10.92 -6.88
N LEU A 217 -0.94 10.05 -7.87
CA LEU A 217 0.04 9.05 -8.26
C LEU A 217 1.35 9.68 -8.75
N LYS A 218 1.26 10.75 -9.55
CA LYS A 218 2.41 11.48 -10.05
C LYS A 218 3.23 12.09 -8.91
N VAL A 219 2.58 12.81 -8.01
CA VAL A 219 3.25 13.44 -6.84
C VAL A 219 3.87 12.37 -5.94
N ALA A 220 3.20 11.26 -5.70
CA ALA A 220 3.75 10.16 -4.91
C ALA A 220 5.02 9.59 -5.57
N THR A 221 4.95 9.31 -6.87
CA THR A 221 6.09 8.77 -7.63
C THR A 221 7.29 9.72 -7.60
N GLU A 222 7.08 11.00 -7.92
CA GLU A 222 8.15 12.01 -7.91
C GLU A 222 8.73 12.23 -6.51
N THR A 223 7.90 12.18 -5.48
CA THR A 223 8.34 12.31 -4.08
C THR A 223 9.22 11.15 -3.67
N LEU A 224 8.82 9.92 -3.99
CA LEU A 224 9.62 8.74 -3.66
C LEU A 224 10.97 8.74 -4.39
N LEU A 225 10.99 9.13 -5.67
CA LEU A 225 12.25 9.28 -6.43
C LEU A 225 13.19 10.28 -5.76
N LYS A 226 12.69 11.45 -5.38
CA LYS A 226 13.49 12.47 -4.68
C LYS A 226 14.04 11.94 -3.35
N GLN A 227 13.25 11.16 -2.61
CA GLN A 227 13.70 10.56 -1.35
C GLN A 227 14.79 9.51 -1.56
N ILE A 228 14.73 8.74 -2.64
CA ILE A 228 15.76 7.75 -3.00
C ILE A 228 17.04 8.47 -3.42
N ASP A 229 16.95 9.45 -4.31
CA ASP A 229 18.09 10.18 -4.85
C ASP A 229 18.85 10.98 -3.76
N ASN A 230 18.12 11.49 -2.75
CA ASN A 230 18.73 12.21 -1.62
C ASN A 230 19.40 11.30 -0.56
N LYS A 231 19.21 9.96 -0.63
CA LYS A 231 19.84 9.00 0.29
C LYS A 231 21.10 8.37 -0.30
N GLN A 232 21.35 8.58 -1.57
CA GLN A 232 22.58 8.17 -2.27
C GLN A 232 23.66 9.21 -2.10
#